data_22f027c7750df6a7aad06cd39d897df7
#
_entry.id   22f027c7750df6a7aad06cd39d897df7
#
_cell.length_a   1.000
_cell.length_b   1.000
_cell.length_c   1.000
_cell.angle_alpha   90.00
_cell.angle_beta   90.00
_cell.angle_gamma   90.00
#
_symmetry.space_group_name_H-M   'P 1'
#
loop_
_entity.id
_entity.type
_entity.pdbx_description
1 polymer ?
#
loop_
_entity_poly.entity_id
_entity_poly.type
_entity_poly.pdbx_seq_one_letter_code
_entity_poly.pdbx_strand_id
1 'polypeptide(L)'
;MEGVGRPEGDGAELEGGGGRCAYQGAPGAFSHEACIDLRPWDEAVACDSFEAAIAALKSGEVGCALIPVENTTIGRVEPAASLVEAAGLTVVSEAWRPIRLALMAPAGASLRTVKTAESHPIALRQCPASLAALGITPVEAFDTAGAARAVAEADDLSRAAVAPVRAAEVYGLSILRNDIQDSEDNRTRFVLLSTKPG
;
A
#
# COMPACT_ATOMS: atom_id res chain seq x y z
N MET A 1 24.62 35.26 -3.59
CA MET A 1 23.36 34.73 -4.17
C MET A 1 23.65 33.31 -4.63
N GLU A 2 23.48 32.35 -3.74
CA GLU A 2 23.74 30.93 -4.02
C GLU A 2 22.40 30.20 -4.01
N GLY A 3 22.11 29.56 -5.14
CA GLY A 3 20.87 28.82 -5.35
C GLY A 3 20.89 27.52 -4.56
N VAL A 4 19.86 27.35 -3.74
CA VAL A 4 19.58 26.10 -3.04
C VAL A 4 19.11 25.08 -4.07
N GLY A 5 19.95 24.08 -4.34
CA GLY A 5 19.63 22.94 -5.18
C GLY A 5 18.48 22.12 -4.56
N ARG A 6 17.43 21.88 -5.33
CA ARG A 6 16.41 20.87 -5.04
C ARG A 6 17.08 19.50 -5.06
N PRO A 7 16.73 18.58 -4.13
CA PRO A 7 17.12 17.20 -4.27
C PRO A 7 16.37 16.62 -5.47
N GLU A 8 17.11 16.22 -6.50
CA GLU A 8 16.63 15.43 -7.62
C GLU A 8 16.15 14.08 -7.08
N GLY A 9 14.83 13.87 -7.09
CA GLY A 9 14.26 12.56 -6.91
C GLY A 9 14.42 11.80 -8.23
N ASP A 10 15.20 10.75 -8.23
CA ASP A 10 15.29 9.79 -9.33
C ASP A 10 13.94 9.06 -9.52
N GLY A 11 13.01 9.73 -10.17
CA GLY A 11 11.83 9.15 -10.76
C GLY A 11 12.11 8.90 -12.24
N ALA A 12 12.75 7.79 -12.58
CA ALA A 12 12.77 7.35 -13.96
C ALA A 12 11.33 6.99 -14.36
N GLU A 13 10.67 7.92 -15.03
CA GLU A 13 9.41 7.66 -15.74
C GLU A 13 9.71 6.64 -16.84
N LEU A 14 9.29 5.40 -16.64
CA LEU A 14 9.36 4.39 -17.69
C LEU A 14 8.26 4.71 -18.72
N GLU A 15 8.66 5.35 -19.82
CA GLU A 15 7.78 5.62 -20.95
C GLU A 15 7.20 4.31 -21.50
N GLY A 16 5.87 4.20 -21.49
CA GLY A 16 5.13 3.08 -22.07
C GLY A 16 3.65 3.29 -21.84
N GLY A 17 2.94 3.79 -22.85
CA GLY A 17 1.53 4.13 -22.72
C GLY A 17 0.63 2.92 -22.52
N GLY A 18 -0.33 3.04 -21.58
CA GLY A 18 -1.57 2.28 -21.53
C GLY A 18 -1.44 0.76 -21.43
N GLY A 19 -0.59 0.27 -20.51
CA GLY A 19 -0.45 -1.14 -20.21
C GLY A 19 -1.28 -1.58 -19.00
N ARG A 20 -1.02 -2.81 -18.51
CA ARG A 20 -1.57 -3.36 -17.27
C ARG A 20 -0.42 -3.74 -16.33
N CYS A 21 -0.52 -3.33 -15.08
CA CYS A 21 0.48 -3.61 -14.04
C CYS A 21 -0.17 -4.41 -12.91
N ALA A 22 0.30 -5.64 -12.68
CA ALA A 22 -0.18 -6.47 -11.59
C ALA A 22 0.42 -6.07 -10.25
N TYR A 23 -0.37 -6.16 -9.19
CA TYR A 23 0.06 -6.04 -7.79
C TYR A 23 -0.67 -7.05 -6.92
N GLN A 24 -0.10 -7.43 -5.77
CA GLN A 24 -0.77 -8.29 -4.81
C GLN A 24 -1.57 -7.47 -3.82
N GLY A 25 -2.80 -7.91 -3.53
CA GLY A 25 -3.68 -7.36 -2.51
C GLY A 25 -4.96 -6.74 -3.07
N ALA A 26 -5.83 -6.31 -2.18
CA ALA A 26 -7.09 -5.67 -2.54
C ALA A 26 -6.88 -4.21 -3.03
N PRO A 27 -7.81 -3.66 -3.83
CA PRO A 27 -7.84 -2.23 -4.10
C PRO A 27 -7.79 -1.40 -2.81
N GLY A 28 -6.97 -0.37 -2.79
CA GLY A 28 -6.72 0.44 -1.59
C GLY A 28 -5.54 -0.02 -0.72
N ALA A 29 -4.92 -1.17 -1.00
CA ALA A 29 -3.70 -1.61 -0.31
C ALA A 29 -2.47 -0.77 -0.70
N PHE A 30 -1.37 -0.87 0.08
CA PHE A 30 -0.10 -0.18 -0.22
C PHE A 30 0.46 -0.51 -1.59
N SER A 31 0.35 -1.77 -2.03
CA SER A 31 0.79 -2.17 -3.37
C SER A 31 -0.07 -1.54 -4.47
N HIS A 32 -1.39 -1.35 -4.23
CA HIS A 32 -2.26 -0.61 -5.15
C HIS A 32 -1.86 0.86 -5.25
N GLU A 33 -1.68 1.53 -4.11
CA GLU A 33 -1.24 2.93 -4.05
C GLU A 33 0.11 3.11 -4.77
N ALA A 34 1.09 2.23 -4.48
CA ALA A 34 2.39 2.25 -5.14
C ALA A 34 2.27 2.00 -6.66
N CYS A 35 1.39 1.11 -7.09
CA CYS A 35 1.15 0.82 -8.50
C CYS A 35 0.61 2.05 -9.24
N ILE A 36 -0.39 2.73 -8.69
CA ILE A 36 -0.96 3.95 -9.29
C ILE A 36 0.06 5.08 -9.34
N ASP A 37 0.84 5.26 -8.27
CA ASP A 37 1.81 6.35 -8.19
C ASP A 37 3.02 6.16 -9.11
N LEU A 38 3.49 4.93 -9.28
CA LEU A 38 4.66 4.60 -10.08
C LEU A 38 4.30 4.31 -11.56
N ARG A 39 3.04 3.94 -11.81
CA ARG A 39 2.51 3.60 -13.15
C ARG A 39 1.15 4.27 -13.40
N PRO A 40 1.07 5.61 -13.37
CA PRO A 40 -0.21 6.33 -13.41
C PRO A 40 -0.99 6.16 -14.73
N TRP A 41 -0.34 5.70 -15.79
CA TRP A 41 -0.95 5.43 -17.11
C TRP A 41 -1.28 3.96 -17.36
N ASP A 42 -0.93 3.05 -16.43
CA ASP A 42 -1.28 1.64 -16.52
C ASP A 42 -2.53 1.34 -15.71
N GLU A 43 -3.32 0.38 -16.19
CA GLU A 43 -4.39 -0.22 -15.39
C GLU A 43 -3.77 -1.06 -14.27
N ALA A 44 -4.07 -0.73 -13.02
CA ALA A 44 -3.63 -1.50 -11.86
C ALA A 44 -4.49 -2.76 -11.70
N VAL A 45 -3.88 -3.94 -11.78
CA VAL A 45 -4.53 -5.25 -11.73
C VAL A 45 -4.27 -5.93 -10.41
N ALA A 46 -5.32 -6.07 -9.59
CA ALA A 46 -5.25 -6.75 -8.30
C ALA A 46 -5.10 -8.27 -8.47
N CYS A 47 -4.19 -8.88 -7.71
CA CYS A 47 -3.97 -10.31 -7.66
C CYS A 47 -4.07 -10.81 -6.21
N ASP A 48 -4.60 -12.01 -6.01
CA ASP A 48 -4.80 -12.59 -4.68
C ASP A 48 -3.49 -12.97 -3.98
N SER A 49 -2.43 -13.20 -4.74
CA SER A 49 -1.11 -13.57 -4.21
C SER A 49 0.03 -13.00 -5.07
N PHE A 50 1.26 -13.01 -4.53
CA PHE A 50 2.46 -12.64 -5.28
C PHE A 50 2.73 -13.60 -6.44
N GLU A 51 2.46 -14.90 -6.22
CA GLU A 51 2.56 -15.94 -7.26
C GLU A 51 1.61 -15.63 -8.42
N ALA A 52 0.37 -15.22 -8.13
CA ALA A 52 -0.61 -14.86 -9.14
C ALA A 52 -0.17 -13.63 -9.95
N ALA A 53 0.37 -12.60 -9.30
CA ALA A 53 0.89 -11.42 -9.98
C ALA A 53 2.07 -11.75 -10.91
N ILE A 54 3.01 -12.59 -10.45
CA ILE A 54 4.15 -13.07 -11.25
C ILE A 54 3.69 -13.97 -12.40
N ALA A 55 2.70 -14.83 -12.17
CA ALA A 55 2.12 -15.69 -13.19
C ALA A 55 1.41 -14.89 -14.29
N ALA A 56 0.65 -13.86 -13.95
CA ALA A 56 0.00 -12.95 -14.88
C ALA A 56 1.02 -12.22 -15.77
N LEU A 57 2.17 -11.81 -15.21
CA LEU A 57 3.27 -11.26 -15.99
C LEU A 57 3.90 -12.30 -16.93
N LYS A 58 4.19 -13.49 -16.45
CA LYS A 58 4.79 -14.57 -17.26
C LYS A 58 3.88 -15.04 -18.40
N SER A 59 2.56 -15.03 -18.20
CA SER A 59 1.59 -15.39 -19.23
C SER A 59 1.36 -14.28 -20.27
N GLY A 60 1.84 -13.06 -20.00
CA GLY A 60 1.60 -11.90 -20.86
C GLY A 60 0.22 -11.25 -20.66
N GLU A 61 -0.52 -11.64 -19.62
CA GLU A 61 -1.78 -11.01 -19.23
C GLU A 61 -1.58 -9.55 -18.81
N VAL A 62 -0.45 -9.25 -18.18
CA VAL A 62 -0.02 -7.91 -17.81
C VAL A 62 1.37 -7.62 -18.38
N GLY A 63 1.68 -6.32 -18.59
CA GLY A 63 2.98 -5.89 -19.12
C GLY A 63 4.08 -5.80 -18.05
N CYS A 64 3.69 -5.62 -16.79
CA CYS A 64 4.60 -5.54 -15.65
C CYS A 64 3.92 -5.99 -14.36
N ALA A 65 4.72 -6.23 -13.31
CA ALA A 65 4.24 -6.51 -11.96
C ALA A 65 5.04 -5.72 -10.93
N LEU A 66 4.35 -5.08 -9.99
CA LEU A 66 4.96 -4.32 -8.89
C LEU A 66 4.91 -5.15 -7.61
N ILE A 67 6.08 -5.50 -7.08
CA ILE A 67 6.22 -6.43 -5.95
C ILE A 67 7.03 -5.77 -4.81
N PRO A 68 6.54 -5.76 -3.55
CA PRO A 68 7.31 -5.32 -2.40
C PRO A 68 8.36 -6.38 -2.03
N VAL A 69 9.61 -5.99 -1.84
CA VAL A 69 10.70 -6.93 -1.54
C VAL A 69 11.42 -6.67 -0.21
N GLU A 70 11.32 -5.44 0.30
CA GLU A 70 12.00 -5.03 1.53
C GLU A 70 11.23 -3.92 2.23
N ASN A 71 11.28 -3.91 3.56
CA ASN A 71 10.68 -2.84 4.36
C ASN A 71 11.63 -2.48 5.51
N THR A 72 11.78 -1.19 5.81
CA THR A 72 12.73 -0.71 6.83
C THR A 72 12.41 -1.19 8.25
N THR A 73 11.15 -1.56 8.53
CA THR A 73 10.71 -2.01 9.86
C THR A 73 10.77 -3.51 10.03
N ILE A 74 10.38 -4.28 9.00
CA ILE A 74 10.29 -5.74 9.07
C ILE A 74 11.38 -6.47 8.30
N GLY A 75 12.23 -5.73 7.57
CA GLY A 75 13.27 -6.28 6.73
C GLY A 75 12.73 -6.87 5.42
N ARG A 76 13.24 -8.01 5.02
CA ARG A 76 12.86 -8.72 3.81
C ARG A 76 11.38 -9.11 3.83
N VAL A 77 10.65 -8.78 2.77
CA VAL A 77 9.21 -9.11 2.63
C VAL A 77 9.08 -10.51 2.02
N GLU A 78 8.78 -11.50 2.86
CA GLU A 78 8.57 -12.88 2.41
C GLU A 78 7.07 -13.22 2.28
N PRO A 79 6.69 -14.08 1.31
CA PRO A 79 7.54 -14.79 0.34
C PRO A 79 7.91 -13.97 -0.91
N ALA A 80 7.48 -12.71 -1.02
CA ALA A 80 7.60 -11.88 -2.21
C ALA A 80 9.06 -11.79 -2.74
N ALA A 81 10.02 -11.50 -1.87
CA ALA A 81 11.41 -11.35 -2.26
C ALA A 81 12.00 -12.66 -2.81
N SER A 82 11.71 -13.81 -2.17
CA SER A 82 12.14 -15.13 -2.66
C SER A 82 11.50 -15.51 -4.00
N LEU A 83 10.23 -15.15 -4.19
CA LEU A 83 9.52 -15.38 -5.45
C LEU A 83 10.11 -14.53 -6.60
N VAL A 84 10.46 -13.29 -6.33
CA VAL A 84 11.13 -12.40 -7.32
C VAL A 84 12.47 -13.00 -7.74
N GLU A 85 13.29 -13.45 -6.79
CA GLU A 85 14.60 -14.07 -7.08
C GLU A 85 14.47 -15.36 -7.91
N ALA A 86 13.45 -16.17 -7.61
CA ALA A 86 13.20 -17.43 -8.33
C ALA A 86 12.48 -17.24 -9.68
N ALA A 87 11.90 -16.07 -9.92
CA ALA A 87 11.04 -15.85 -11.08
C ALA A 87 11.78 -15.87 -12.42
N GLY A 88 13.07 -15.52 -12.46
CA GLY A 88 13.84 -15.37 -13.70
C GLY A 88 13.34 -14.20 -14.57
N LEU A 89 12.74 -13.19 -13.95
CA LEU A 89 12.25 -11.98 -14.58
C LEU A 89 13.26 -10.84 -14.43
N THR A 90 13.17 -9.83 -15.28
CA THR A 90 14.01 -8.63 -15.19
C THR A 90 13.41 -7.64 -14.22
N VAL A 91 14.21 -7.15 -13.26
CA VAL A 91 13.86 -5.95 -12.48
C VAL A 91 14.24 -4.74 -13.34
N VAL A 92 13.23 -4.02 -13.83
CA VAL A 92 13.43 -2.87 -14.72
C VAL A 92 13.47 -1.54 -13.98
N SER A 93 12.93 -1.50 -12.77
CA SER A 93 12.97 -0.33 -11.89
C SER A 93 12.74 -0.74 -10.44
N GLU A 94 13.18 0.11 -9.51
CA GLU A 94 12.86 -0.01 -8.09
C GLU A 94 12.60 1.36 -7.48
N ALA A 95 11.77 1.40 -6.44
CA ALA A 95 11.47 2.62 -5.71
C ALA A 95 11.18 2.34 -4.24
N TRP A 96 11.70 3.20 -3.36
CA TRP A 96 11.33 3.24 -1.96
C TRP A 96 10.10 4.13 -1.77
N ARG A 97 9.05 3.59 -1.18
CA ARG A 97 7.81 4.33 -0.88
C ARG A 97 7.59 4.44 0.63
N PRO A 98 7.29 5.62 1.16
CA PRO A 98 6.91 5.76 2.55
C PRO A 98 5.61 5.01 2.82
N ILE A 99 5.52 4.35 3.95
CA ILE A 99 4.30 3.69 4.44
C ILE A 99 3.62 4.66 5.40
N ARG A 100 2.51 5.23 4.93
CA ARG A 100 1.71 6.16 5.71
C ARG A 100 0.35 5.58 6.00
N LEU A 101 -0.05 5.65 7.26
CA LEU A 101 -1.30 5.10 7.75
C LEU A 101 -2.27 6.22 8.10
N ALA A 102 -3.51 6.10 7.66
CA ALA A 102 -4.60 6.98 8.04
C ALA A 102 -5.66 6.23 8.86
N LEU A 103 -6.26 6.92 9.81
CA LEU A 103 -7.48 6.47 10.49
C LEU A 103 -8.67 6.96 9.68
N MET A 104 -9.53 6.05 9.27
CA MET A 104 -10.69 6.34 8.43
C MET A 104 -11.94 5.62 8.94
N ALA A 105 -13.10 6.22 8.72
CA ALA A 105 -14.38 5.70 9.21
C ALA A 105 -15.53 6.11 8.26
N PRO A 106 -16.75 5.56 8.42
CA PRO A 106 -17.92 5.96 7.66
C PRO A 106 -18.21 7.47 7.78
N ALA A 107 -18.86 8.03 6.77
CA ALA A 107 -19.26 9.43 6.77
C ALA A 107 -20.15 9.74 8.00
N GLY A 108 -19.83 10.84 8.69
CA GLY A 108 -20.53 11.20 9.94
C GLY A 108 -19.86 10.68 11.21
N ALA A 109 -18.92 9.74 11.11
CA ALA A 109 -18.07 9.36 12.24
C ALA A 109 -17.09 10.49 12.62
N SER A 110 -16.61 10.45 13.85
CA SER A 110 -15.64 11.40 14.39
C SER A 110 -14.72 10.70 15.39
N LEU A 111 -13.62 11.34 15.78
CA LEU A 111 -12.73 10.83 16.83
C LEU A 111 -13.43 10.62 18.19
N ARG A 112 -14.62 11.21 18.39
CA ARG A 112 -15.43 11.02 19.62
C ARG A 112 -16.33 9.79 19.54
N THR A 113 -16.81 9.43 18.34
CA THR A 113 -17.70 8.29 18.12
C THR A 113 -16.95 6.99 17.96
N VAL A 114 -15.77 7.01 17.32
CA VAL A 114 -14.95 5.82 17.07
C VAL A 114 -14.45 5.21 18.38
N LYS A 115 -14.61 3.90 18.51
CA LYS A 115 -14.18 3.08 19.67
C LYS A 115 -13.11 2.06 19.28
N THR A 116 -13.18 1.54 18.05
CA THR A 116 -12.28 0.51 17.56
C THR A 116 -11.63 0.92 16.24
N ALA A 117 -10.41 0.45 16.01
CA ALA A 117 -9.70 0.60 14.74
C ALA A 117 -9.19 -0.76 14.26
N GLU A 118 -9.62 -1.16 13.07
CA GLU A 118 -9.35 -2.45 12.47
C GLU A 118 -8.22 -2.34 11.46
N SER A 119 -7.28 -3.27 11.47
CA SER A 119 -6.22 -3.38 10.48
C SER A 119 -5.43 -4.68 10.62
N HIS A 120 -4.51 -4.90 9.64
CA HIS A 120 -3.52 -5.95 9.77
C HIS A 120 -2.62 -5.74 11.02
N PRO A 121 -2.25 -6.80 11.75
CA PRO A 121 -1.45 -6.68 12.97
C PRO A 121 -0.15 -5.87 12.81
N ILE A 122 0.54 -5.99 11.66
CA ILE A 122 1.76 -5.22 11.38
C ILE A 122 1.46 -3.71 11.34
N ALA A 123 0.34 -3.30 10.74
CA ALA A 123 -0.06 -1.88 10.69
C ALA A 123 -0.45 -1.36 12.07
N LEU A 124 -1.21 -2.15 12.85
CA LEU A 124 -1.59 -1.77 14.22
C LEU A 124 -0.38 -1.60 15.14
N ARG A 125 0.66 -2.42 14.97
CA ARG A 125 1.92 -2.30 15.74
C ARG A 125 2.75 -1.05 15.38
N GLN A 126 2.39 -0.34 14.33
CA GLN A 126 3.05 0.91 13.94
C GLN A 126 2.39 2.15 14.52
N CYS A 127 1.24 2.03 15.15
CA CYS A 127 0.47 3.16 15.69
C CYS A 127 -0.09 2.95 17.11
N PRO A 128 0.56 2.17 18.01
CA PRO A 128 0.02 1.90 19.34
C PRO A 128 -0.11 3.17 20.18
N ALA A 129 0.86 4.08 20.16
CA ALA A 129 0.82 5.31 20.92
C ALA A 129 -0.27 6.26 20.40
N SER A 130 -0.39 6.39 19.09
CA SER A 130 -1.42 7.23 18.46
C SER A 130 -2.84 6.73 18.76
N LEU A 131 -3.09 5.40 18.66
CA LEU A 131 -4.40 4.83 19.00
C LEU A 131 -4.72 4.95 20.48
N ALA A 132 -3.73 4.70 21.36
CA ALA A 132 -3.90 4.86 22.80
C ALA A 132 -4.24 6.31 23.19
N ALA A 133 -3.54 7.30 22.61
CA ALA A 133 -3.79 8.71 22.84
C ALA A 133 -5.21 9.14 22.40
N LEU A 134 -5.78 8.46 21.42
CA LEU A 134 -7.16 8.68 20.95
C LEU A 134 -8.21 7.87 21.74
N GLY A 135 -7.78 6.97 22.64
CA GLY A 135 -8.67 6.06 23.37
C GLY A 135 -9.36 5.03 22.46
N ILE A 136 -8.73 4.68 21.34
CA ILE A 136 -9.26 3.74 20.33
C ILE A 136 -8.63 2.37 20.54
N THR A 137 -9.45 1.32 20.62
CA THR A 137 -9.00 -0.07 20.78
C THR A 137 -8.62 -0.67 19.42
N PRO A 138 -7.40 -1.19 19.25
CA PRO A 138 -7.03 -1.89 18.02
C PRO A 138 -7.74 -3.24 17.92
N VAL A 139 -8.17 -3.60 16.69
CA VAL A 139 -8.79 -4.89 16.36
C VAL A 139 -8.07 -5.47 15.14
N GLU A 140 -7.58 -6.70 15.29
CA GLU A 140 -6.84 -7.35 14.20
C GLU A 140 -7.78 -7.80 13.08
N ALA A 141 -7.37 -7.55 11.84
CA ALA A 141 -8.00 -7.97 10.59
C ALA A 141 -6.97 -8.66 9.69
N PHE A 142 -7.45 -9.35 8.66
CA PHE A 142 -6.59 -10.09 7.73
C PHE A 142 -5.64 -9.16 6.95
N ASP A 143 -6.14 -8.03 6.46
CA ASP A 143 -5.35 -7.02 5.74
C ASP A 143 -5.90 -5.60 5.98
N THR A 144 -5.13 -4.58 5.56
CA THR A 144 -5.47 -3.16 5.77
C THR A 144 -6.64 -2.69 4.91
N ALA A 145 -6.63 -3.04 3.62
CA ALA A 145 -7.66 -2.61 2.67
C ALA A 145 -8.99 -3.38 2.90
N GLY A 146 -8.90 -4.67 3.24
CA GLY A 146 -10.05 -5.48 3.64
C GLY A 146 -10.72 -4.96 4.92
N ALA A 147 -9.93 -4.49 5.90
CA ALA A 147 -10.46 -3.82 7.08
C ALA A 147 -11.22 -2.54 6.71
N ALA A 148 -10.67 -1.71 5.84
CA ALA A 148 -11.35 -0.51 5.35
C ALA A 148 -12.66 -0.84 4.64
N ARG A 149 -12.67 -1.88 3.79
CA ARG A 149 -13.88 -2.37 3.14
C ARG A 149 -14.92 -2.83 4.16
N ALA A 150 -14.54 -3.66 5.12
CA ALA A 150 -15.46 -4.18 6.14
C ALA A 150 -16.05 -3.06 7.01
N VAL A 151 -15.27 -2.03 7.33
CA VAL A 151 -15.75 -0.84 8.06
C VAL A 151 -16.75 -0.05 7.21
N ALA A 152 -16.47 0.13 5.91
CA ALA A 152 -17.40 0.80 4.99
C ALA A 152 -18.71 0.04 4.84
N GLU A 153 -18.67 -1.29 4.67
CA GLU A 153 -19.86 -2.15 4.55
C GLU A 153 -20.70 -2.19 5.83
N ALA A 154 -20.05 -2.10 7.00
CA ALA A 154 -20.77 -2.11 8.28
C ALA A 154 -21.51 -0.80 8.57
N ASP A 155 -21.03 0.34 8.02
CA ASP A 155 -21.58 1.69 8.23
C ASP A 155 -21.80 2.05 9.72
N ASP A 156 -20.97 1.49 10.60
CA ASP A 156 -21.00 1.71 12.04
C ASP A 156 -20.05 2.84 12.44
N LEU A 157 -20.59 3.95 12.94
CA LEU A 157 -19.84 5.15 13.31
C LEU A 157 -18.89 4.94 14.51
N SER A 158 -18.98 3.81 15.20
CA SER A 158 -18.05 3.44 16.28
C SER A 158 -16.81 2.68 15.79
N ARG A 159 -16.80 2.24 14.53
CA ARG A 159 -15.72 1.48 13.91
C ARG A 159 -14.91 2.37 12.97
N ALA A 160 -13.61 2.17 12.97
CA ALA A 160 -12.67 2.77 12.03
C ALA A 160 -11.73 1.71 11.46
N ALA A 161 -11.05 2.05 10.39
CA ALA A 161 -9.95 1.27 9.85
C ALA A 161 -8.64 2.08 9.89
N VAL A 162 -7.51 1.37 9.98
CA VAL A 162 -6.17 1.91 9.77
C VAL A 162 -5.65 1.34 8.46
N ALA A 163 -5.50 2.20 7.45
CA ALA A 163 -5.15 1.78 6.10
C ALA A 163 -4.43 2.92 5.34
N PRO A 164 -3.86 2.66 4.13
CA PRO A 164 -3.41 3.72 3.25
C PRO A 164 -4.55 4.70 2.90
N VAL A 165 -4.21 5.96 2.64
CA VAL A 165 -5.19 7.00 2.25
C VAL A 165 -6.03 6.55 1.04
N ARG A 166 -5.44 5.83 0.11
CA ARG A 166 -6.11 5.28 -1.07
C ARG A 166 -7.32 4.39 -0.73
N ALA A 167 -7.29 3.67 0.40
CA ALA A 167 -8.41 2.86 0.83
C ALA A 167 -9.67 3.70 1.14
N ALA A 168 -9.50 4.91 1.68
CA ALA A 168 -10.62 5.82 1.92
C ALA A 168 -11.31 6.23 0.61
N GLU A 169 -10.53 6.52 -0.43
CA GLU A 169 -11.06 6.87 -1.75
C GLU A 169 -11.80 5.69 -2.39
N VAL A 170 -11.22 4.48 -2.32
CA VAL A 170 -11.78 3.27 -2.92
C VAL A 170 -13.10 2.87 -2.25
N TYR A 171 -13.18 2.97 -0.92
CA TYR A 171 -14.34 2.46 -0.15
C TYR A 171 -15.27 3.56 0.35
N GLY A 172 -15.03 4.84 -0.02
CA GLY A 172 -15.93 5.95 0.34
C GLY A 172 -15.90 6.29 1.83
N LEU A 173 -14.76 6.07 2.52
CA LEU A 173 -14.57 6.42 3.91
C LEU A 173 -14.07 7.86 4.08
N SER A 174 -14.38 8.46 5.21
CA SER A 174 -13.85 9.77 5.62
C SER A 174 -12.57 9.57 6.42
N ILE A 175 -11.51 10.31 6.07
CA ILE A 175 -10.27 10.32 6.83
C ILE A 175 -10.47 11.17 8.10
N LEU A 176 -10.33 10.55 9.26
CA LEU A 176 -10.40 11.24 10.56
C LEU A 176 -9.04 11.77 11.00
N ARG A 177 -7.95 11.09 10.63
CA ARG A 177 -6.59 11.52 10.92
C ARG A 177 -5.61 10.90 9.91
N ASN A 178 -4.76 11.73 9.34
CA ASN A 178 -3.61 11.28 8.54
C ASN A 178 -2.40 10.98 9.43
N ASP A 179 -1.46 10.20 8.89
CA ASP A 179 -0.14 9.96 9.46
C ASP A 179 -0.20 9.53 10.94
N ILE A 180 -1.00 8.47 11.21
CA ILE A 180 -1.16 7.98 12.59
C ILE A 180 -0.08 6.99 13.01
N GLN A 181 0.85 6.63 12.14
CA GLN A 181 2.03 5.83 12.49
C GLN A 181 2.90 6.60 13.49
N ASP A 182 3.43 5.89 14.49
CA ASP A 182 4.25 6.49 15.54
C ASP A 182 5.69 6.83 15.07
N SER A 183 6.14 6.28 13.92
CA SER A 183 7.44 6.55 13.30
C SER A 183 7.28 6.92 11.83
N GLU A 184 8.05 7.90 11.37
CA GLU A 184 8.09 8.32 9.97
C GLU A 184 9.08 7.52 9.11
N ASP A 185 9.91 6.66 9.73
CA ASP A 185 11.00 5.95 9.04
C ASP A 185 10.56 4.66 8.34
N ASN A 186 9.26 4.38 8.30
CA ASN A 186 8.73 3.19 7.64
C ASN A 186 8.62 3.39 6.14
N ARG A 187 9.42 2.60 5.39
CA ARG A 187 9.44 2.60 3.91
C ARG A 187 9.45 1.18 3.39
N THR A 188 8.81 0.97 2.25
CA THR A 188 8.85 -0.30 1.52
C THR A 188 9.52 -0.09 0.16
N ARG A 189 10.45 -0.98 -0.18
CA ARG A 189 11.06 -1.06 -1.49
C ARG A 189 10.22 -1.95 -2.38
N PHE A 190 9.74 -1.38 -3.47
CA PHE A 190 9.04 -2.09 -4.53
C PHE A 190 9.98 -2.27 -5.72
N VAL A 191 9.87 -3.40 -6.38
CA VAL A 191 10.52 -3.68 -7.65
C VAL A 191 9.47 -3.83 -8.75
N LEU A 192 9.76 -3.25 -9.90
CA LEU A 192 8.95 -3.41 -11.11
C LEU A 192 9.58 -4.52 -11.96
N LEU A 193 8.83 -5.57 -12.19
CA LEU A 193 9.23 -6.73 -12.97
C LEU A 193 8.70 -6.64 -14.41
N SER A 194 9.51 -7.09 -15.37
CA SER A 194 9.14 -7.25 -16.77
C SER A 194 9.70 -8.55 -17.34
N THR A 195 9.06 -9.07 -18.38
CA THR A 195 9.59 -10.18 -19.21
C THR A 195 10.60 -9.68 -20.24
N LYS A 196 10.63 -8.37 -20.51
CA LYS A 196 11.57 -7.74 -21.45
C LYS A 196 12.79 -7.23 -20.72
N PRO A 197 14.00 -7.32 -21.29
CA PRO A 197 15.14 -6.59 -20.77
C PRO A 197 14.87 -5.08 -20.84
N GLY A 198 15.29 -4.34 -19.82
CA GLY A 198 15.22 -2.88 -19.77
C GLY A 198 16.16 -2.20 -20.74
#